data_2c9ef3ebb09adda4b7b501ca212cdfb5
#
_entry.id   2c9ef3ebb09adda4b7b501ca212cdfb5
#
_cell.length_a   1.000
_cell.length_b   1.000
_cell.length_c   1.000
_cell.angle_alpha   90.00
_cell.angle_beta   90.00
_cell.angle_gamma   90.00
#
_symmetry.space_group_name_H-M   'P 1'
#
loop_
_entity.id
_entity.type
_entity.pdbx_description
1 polymer ?
#
loop_
_entity_poly.entity_id
_entity_poly.type
_entity_poly.pdbx_seq_one_letter_code
_entity_poly.pdbx_strand_id
1 'polypeptide(L)'
;LHRLIRRQRQMCIRDSALRARTYRLLEILNREVQLAEIKESIQMRAREDIDQQQREYFLQQQIKTIQDELGGGSQEQELEEMRKKAETIKWNEEVKSTFLKEVDKLERMHPQSPDYSVQLNYLQTMMSLPWGVYTTDNLNLTNAEKTLNKDHYGLEKVKERILEHLAVLKLKGDMKSPIICLYGPPGVGKTSLGRSIAAALKRKYIRMSLGGVHDEAEVRGHRKTYIGAMPGRIIKSLIKAGSSNPVFILDEIDKVSADRQGDPSSALLEVLDPEQNTTFHDNFLDVDYDLSKVMFIATANNLNT
;
A
#
# COMPACT_ATOMS: atom_id res chain seq x y z
N LEU A 1 56.43 20.36 51.87
CA LEU A 1 56.54 19.30 50.84
C LEU A 1 56.66 19.88 49.40
N HIS A 2 55.82 20.84 49.00
CA HIS A 2 55.85 21.41 47.65
C HIS A 2 57.15 22.14 47.26
N ARG A 3 57.82 22.80 48.21
CA ARG A 3 59.09 23.50 47.95
C ARG A 3 60.27 22.51 47.83
N LEU A 4 60.28 21.39 48.54
CA LEU A 4 61.28 20.34 48.43
C LEU A 4 61.20 19.60 47.09
N ILE A 5 59.99 19.29 46.63
CA ILE A 5 59.73 18.64 45.32
C ILE A 5 60.19 19.55 44.16
N ARG A 6 59.96 20.87 44.24
CA ARG A 6 60.44 21.82 43.25
C ARG A 6 61.98 21.90 43.20
N ARG A 7 62.67 21.86 44.39
CA ARG A 7 64.15 21.85 44.45
C ARG A 7 64.72 20.54 43.88
N GLN A 8 64.13 19.39 44.20
CA GLN A 8 64.58 18.13 43.64
C GLN A 8 64.39 18.06 42.14
N ARG A 9 63.26 18.55 41.59
CA ARG A 9 63.07 18.65 40.14
C ARG A 9 64.08 19.60 39.46
N GLN A 10 64.41 20.70 40.08
CA GLN A 10 65.42 21.63 39.55
C GLN A 10 66.85 21.07 39.62
N MET A 11 67.17 20.27 40.67
CA MET A 11 68.49 19.58 40.74
C MET A 11 68.59 18.51 39.66
N CYS A 12 67.61 17.64 39.50
CA CYS A 12 67.62 16.64 38.42
C CYS A 12 67.66 17.23 37.00
N ILE A 13 67.15 18.43 36.81
CA ILE A 13 67.23 19.18 35.53
C ILE A 13 68.63 19.72 35.31
N ARG A 14 69.38 20.12 36.37
CA ARG A 14 70.78 20.64 36.29
C ARG A 14 71.82 19.56 36.01
N ASP A 15 71.59 18.36 36.51
CA ASP A 15 72.57 17.25 36.44
C ASP A 15 72.41 16.40 35.17
N SER A 16 71.32 16.55 34.40
CA SER A 16 71.17 15.88 33.14
C SER A 16 71.95 16.52 32.00
N ALA A 17 72.60 15.73 31.17
CA ALA A 17 73.36 16.21 30.01
C ALA A 17 72.48 17.11 29.14
N LEU A 18 73.01 18.26 28.75
CA LEU A 18 72.34 19.29 27.96
C LEU A 18 71.61 18.70 26.74
N ARG A 19 72.29 17.74 26.10
CA ARG A 19 71.77 17.02 24.93
C ARG A 19 70.47 16.23 25.23
N ALA A 20 70.38 15.54 26.33
CA ALA A 20 69.21 14.79 26.73
C ALA A 20 68.00 15.72 27.04
N ARG A 21 68.25 16.89 27.60
CA ARG A 21 67.25 17.91 27.90
C ARG A 21 66.70 18.54 26.64
N THR A 22 67.53 18.85 25.66
CA THR A 22 67.07 19.41 24.37
C THR A 22 66.23 18.40 23.59
N TYR A 23 66.63 17.15 23.56
CA TYR A 23 65.79 16.11 22.92
C TYR A 23 64.39 15.97 23.58
N ARG A 24 64.34 15.99 24.89
CA ARG A 24 63.05 15.90 25.62
C ARG A 24 62.19 17.14 25.42
N LEU A 25 62.79 18.33 25.35
CA LEU A 25 62.09 19.57 25.03
C LEU A 25 61.50 19.52 23.61
N LEU A 26 62.31 19.05 22.64
CA LEU A 26 61.90 18.90 21.27
C LEU A 26 60.72 17.89 21.14
N GLU A 27 60.75 16.80 21.86
CA GLU A 27 59.69 15.80 21.89
C GLU A 27 58.39 16.39 22.44
N ILE A 28 58.46 17.15 23.53
CA ILE A 28 57.30 17.84 24.12
C ILE A 28 56.72 18.88 23.14
N LEU A 29 57.57 19.69 22.53
CA LEU A 29 57.16 20.70 21.56
C LEU A 29 56.50 20.09 20.32
N ASN A 30 57.06 19.00 19.78
CA ASN A 30 56.47 18.32 18.65
C ASN A 30 55.10 17.73 19.02
N ARG A 31 54.96 17.19 20.22
CA ARG A 31 53.65 16.69 20.70
C ARG A 31 52.62 17.83 20.84
N GLU A 32 53.00 18.98 21.37
CA GLU A 32 52.14 20.15 21.52
C GLU A 32 51.73 20.73 20.14
N VAL A 33 52.65 20.77 19.17
CA VAL A 33 52.38 21.17 17.79
C VAL A 33 51.34 20.22 17.16
N GLN A 34 51.54 18.93 17.26
CA GLN A 34 50.59 17.93 16.74
C GLN A 34 49.19 18.05 17.38
N LEU A 35 49.15 18.25 18.71
CA LEU A 35 47.89 18.49 19.40
C LEU A 35 47.20 19.79 18.96
N ALA A 36 47.94 20.85 18.69
CA ALA A 36 47.41 22.09 18.20
C ALA A 36 46.84 21.94 16.76
N GLU A 37 47.57 21.24 15.87
CA GLU A 37 47.10 20.97 14.50
C GLU A 37 45.84 20.12 14.48
N ILE A 38 45.76 19.07 15.32
CA ILE A 38 44.56 18.25 15.46
C ILE A 38 43.37 19.10 15.97
N LYS A 39 43.61 19.94 16.97
CA LYS A 39 42.58 20.81 17.54
C LYS A 39 42.07 21.83 16.51
N GLU A 40 42.94 22.39 15.72
CA GLU A 40 42.58 23.32 14.65
C GLU A 40 41.75 22.62 13.54
N SER A 41 42.18 21.42 13.12
CA SER A 41 41.44 20.61 12.14
C SER A 41 40.07 20.21 12.61
N ILE A 42 39.90 19.87 13.88
CA ILE A 42 38.59 19.57 14.49
C ILE A 42 37.70 20.83 14.51
N GLN A 43 38.27 21.98 14.88
CA GLN A 43 37.51 23.23 14.90
C GLN A 43 37.07 23.67 13.48
N MET A 44 37.91 23.48 12.47
CA MET A 44 37.57 23.79 11.08
C MET A 44 36.43 22.91 10.60
N ARG A 45 36.51 21.58 10.79
CA ARG A 45 35.43 20.66 10.45
C ARG A 45 34.11 21.00 11.16
N ALA A 46 34.18 21.25 12.46
CA ALA A 46 32.96 21.62 13.21
C ALA A 46 32.31 22.93 12.71
N ARG A 47 33.12 23.91 12.24
CA ARG A 47 32.57 25.11 11.61
C ARG A 47 31.96 24.83 10.25
N GLU A 48 32.62 24.03 9.40
CA GLU A 48 32.08 23.61 8.11
C GLU A 48 30.74 22.88 8.24
N ASP A 49 30.66 21.94 9.22
CA ASP A 49 29.42 21.21 9.50
C ASP A 49 28.28 22.14 9.97
N ILE A 50 28.59 23.11 10.84
CA ILE A 50 27.59 24.10 11.30
C ILE A 50 27.14 25.00 10.14
N ASP A 51 28.06 25.49 9.33
CA ASP A 51 27.74 26.36 8.18
C ASP A 51 26.89 25.58 7.15
N GLN A 52 27.19 24.30 6.92
CA GLN A 52 26.40 23.44 6.05
C GLN A 52 24.98 23.24 6.59
N GLN A 53 24.83 22.92 7.87
CA GLN A 53 23.52 22.76 8.51
C GLN A 53 22.69 24.06 8.45
N GLN A 54 23.31 25.21 8.72
CA GLN A 54 22.64 26.51 8.62
C GLN A 54 22.18 26.80 7.19
N ARG A 55 23.01 26.48 6.19
CA ARG A 55 22.69 26.66 4.78
C ARG A 55 21.53 25.76 4.34
N GLU A 56 21.53 24.48 4.77
CA GLU A 56 20.44 23.55 4.50
C GLU A 56 19.13 24.04 5.14
N TYR A 57 19.17 24.46 6.41
CA TYR A 57 18.01 25.04 7.07
C TYR A 57 17.46 26.28 6.36
N PHE A 58 18.33 27.18 5.92
CA PHE A 58 17.94 28.39 5.20
C PHE A 58 17.31 28.06 3.82
N LEU A 59 17.89 27.11 3.09
CA LEU A 59 17.34 26.65 1.83
C LEU A 59 15.97 25.97 2.00
N GLN A 60 15.79 25.17 3.04
CA GLN A 60 14.49 24.58 3.36
C GLN A 60 13.43 25.64 3.70
N GLN A 61 13.81 26.68 4.44
CA GLN A 61 12.93 27.82 4.72
C GLN A 61 12.55 28.58 3.43
N GLN A 62 13.50 28.82 2.53
CA GLN A 62 13.22 29.45 1.24
C GLN A 62 12.30 28.60 0.37
N ILE A 63 12.54 27.27 0.29
CA ILE A 63 11.66 26.34 -0.44
C ILE A 63 10.23 26.42 0.12
N LYS A 64 10.09 26.41 1.45
CA LYS A 64 8.78 26.52 2.11
C LYS A 64 8.09 27.84 1.75
N THR A 65 8.79 28.96 1.85
CA THR A 65 8.23 30.28 1.49
C THR A 65 7.82 30.36 0.02
N ILE A 66 8.66 29.83 -0.90
CA ILE A 66 8.36 29.78 -2.32
C ILE A 66 7.15 28.86 -2.61
N GLN A 67 7.03 27.73 -1.91
CA GLN A 67 5.87 26.83 -2.02
C GLN A 67 4.59 27.51 -1.54
N ASP A 68 4.65 28.24 -0.44
CA ASP A 68 3.53 29.02 0.11
C ASP A 68 3.12 30.16 -0.85
N GLU A 69 4.07 30.86 -1.49
CA GLU A 69 3.80 31.94 -2.44
C GLU A 69 3.27 31.44 -3.80
N LEU A 70 3.72 30.28 -4.28
CA LEU A 70 3.27 29.67 -5.53
C LEU A 70 1.90 29.00 -5.44
N GLY A 71 1.26 29.01 -4.26
CA GLY A 71 -0.02 28.32 -4.04
C GLY A 71 0.07 26.79 -4.20
N GLY A 72 1.28 26.26 -4.25
CA GLY A 72 1.57 24.84 -4.21
C GLY A 72 1.25 24.32 -2.82
N GLY A 73 0.14 23.61 -2.71
CA GLY A 73 -0.59 23.23 -1.53
C GLY A 73 0.27 23.03 -0.31
N SER A 74 0.09 23.93 0.64
CA SER A 74 0.54 23.63 1.99
C SER A 74 -0.09 22.31 2.41
N GLN A 75 0.57 21.55 3.25
CA GLN A 75 0.03 20.30 3.82
C GLN A 75 -1.42 20.47 4.31
N GLU A 76 -1.74 21.65 4.85
CA GLU A 76 -3.10 22.01 5.28
C GLU A 76 -4.10 22.03 4.13
N GLN A 77 -3.71 22.52 2.95
CA GLN A 77 -4.59 22.53 1.76
C GLN A 77 -4.83 21.11 1.25
N GLU A 78 -3.81 20.25 1.23
CA GLU A 78 -3.95 18.84 0.84
C GLU A 78 -4.88 18.10 1.80
N LEU A 79 -4.75 18.31 3.10
CA LEU A 79 -5.61 17.74 4.13
C LEU A 79 -7.05 18.28 4.03
N GLU A 80 -7.21 19.58 3.77
CA GLU A 80 -8.52 20.18 3.58
C GLU A 80 -9.21 19.67 2.30
N GLU A 81 -8.46 19.48 1.21
CA GLU A 81 -8.97 18.83 0.00
C GLU A 81 -9.39 17.39 0.25
N MET A 82 -8.62 16.63 1.03
CA MET A 82 -8.99 15.27 1.41
C MET A 82 -10.28 15.26 2.23
N ARG A 83 -10.45 16.16 3.20
CA ARG A 83 -11.69 16.30 3.97
C ARG A 83 -12.89 16.65 3.08
N LYS A 84 -12.72 17.60 2.15
CA LYS A 84 -13.77 17.98 1.18
C LYS A 84 -14.13 16.82 0.24
N LYS A 85 -13.14 16.08 -0.28
CA LYS A 85 -13.38 14.89 -1.10
C LYS A 85 -14.10 13.80 -0.30
N ALA A 86 -13.74 13.62 0.97
CA ALA A 86 -14.39 12.65 1.85
C ALA A 86 -15.89 12.93 2.05
N GLU A 87 -16.33 14.17 2.01
CA GLU A 87 -17.76 14.53 2.09
C GLU A 87 -18.54 14.11 0.84
N THR A 88 -17.90 14.02 -0.32
CA THR A 88 -18.53 13.65 -1.58
C THR A 88 -18.64 12.14 -1.78
N ILE A 89 -17.85 11.35 -1.08
CA ILE A 89 -17.81 9.89 -1.19
C ILE A 89 -18.91 9.28 -0.32
N LYS A 90 -19.59 8.29 -0.85
CA LYS A 90 -20.67 7.57 -0.15
C LYS A 90 -20.12 6.44 0.72
N TRP A 91 -19.45 6.80 1.79
CA TRP A 91 -18.99 5.78 2.75
C TRP A 91 -20.07 5.36 3.75
N ASN A 92 -19.81 4.22 4.41
CA ASN A 92 -20.48 3.87 5.66
C ASN A 92 -20.00 4.82 6.78
N GLU A 93 -20.84 5.10 7.78
CA GLU A 93 -20.50 5.99 8.92
C GLU A 93 -19.25 5.54 9.68
N GLU A 94 -19.04 4.22 9.85
CA GLU A 94 -17.85 3.68 10.49
C GLU A 94 -16.58 3.97 9.69
N VAL A 95 -16.63 3.75 8.37
CA VAL A 95 -15.51 4.02 7.46
C VAL A 95 -15.17 5.50 7.45
N LYS A 96 -16.20 6.37 7.39
CA LYS A 96 -16.03 7.82 7.44
C LYS A 96 -15.37 8.27 8.73
N SER A 97 -15.83 7.74 9.88
CA SER A 97 -15.26 8.07 11.18
C SER A 97 -13.79 7.63 11.29
N THR A 98 -13.46 6.46 10.77
CA THR A 98 -12.10 5.93 10.73
C THR A 98 -11.21 6.80 9.83
N PHE A 99 -11.69 7.14 8.63
CA PHE A 99 -10.98 8.02 7.72
C PHE A 99 -10.65 9.37 8.35
N LEU A 100 -11.61 10.04 8.98
CA LEU A 100 -11.40 11.34 9.61
C LEU A 100 -10.39 11.25 10.78
N LYS A 101 -10.46 10.21 11.60
CA LYS A 101 -9.47 9.97 12.68
C LYS A 101 -8.04 9.80 12.11
N GLU A 102 -7.90 9.08 11.00
CA GLU A 102 -6.60 8.86 10.38
C GLU A 102 -6.09 10.12 9.65
N VAL A 103 -6.97 10.99 9.15
CA VAL A 103 -6.60 12.34 8.64
C VAL A 103 -6.11 13.22 9.79
N ASP A 104 -6.81 13.26 10.93
CA ASP A 104 -6.40 14.02 12.12
C ASP A 104 -5.05 13.52 12.68
N LYS A 105 -4.77 12.22 12.53
CA LYS A 105 -3.47 11.65 12.88
C LYS A 105 -2.38 12.11 11.92
N LEU A 106 -2.64 12.13 10.61
CA LEU A 106 -1.70 12.62 9.58
C LEU A 106 -1.35 14.10 9.81
N GLU A 107 -2.33 14.92 10.20
CA GLU A 107 -2.14 16.34 10.51
C GLU A 107 -1.12 16.59 11.66
N ARG A 108 -1.08 15.67 12.62
CA ARG A 108 -0.15 15.74 13.75
C ARG A 108 1.24 15.17 13.47
N MET A 109 1.41 14.50 12.33
CA MET A 109 2.68 13.87 11.94
C MET A 109 3.60 14.87 11.24
N HIS A 110 4.90 14.74 11.48
CA HIS A 110 5.88 15.58 10.81
C HIS A 110 6.03 15.13 9.33
N PRO A 111 5.93 16.04 8.34
CA PRO A 111 5.96 15.70 6.91
C PRO A 111 7.20 14.96 6.43
N GLN A 112 8.34 15.15 7.11
CA GLN A 112 9.59 14.48 6.79
C GLN A 112 9.71 13.09 7.44
N SER A 113 8.72 12.66 8.24
CA SER A 113 8.70 11.32 8.81
C SER A 113 8.40 10.27 7.72
N PRO A 114 9.12 9.13 7.69
CA PRO A 114 8.77 8.01 6.82
C PRO A 114 7.33 7.54 7.00
N ASP A 115 6.81 7.60 8.22
CA ASP A 115 5.45 7.21 8.55
C ASP A 115 4.39 8.12 7.92
N TYR A 116 4.73 9.40 7.63
CA TYR A 116 3.84 10.34 6.97
C TYR A 116 3.46 9.85 5.55
N SER A 117 4.43 9.44 4.75
CA SER A 117 4.18 8.93 3.39
C SER A 117 3.40 7.63 3.39
N VAL A 118 3.61 6.75 4.37
CA VAL A 118 2.82 5.51 4.54
C VAL A 118 1.37 5.85 4.87
N GLN A 119 1.15 6.76 5.80
CA GLN A 119 -0.18 7.21 6.22
C GLN A 119 -0.92 7.94 5.09
N LEU A 120 -0.22 8.79 4.35
CA LEU A 120 -0.77 9.48 3.17
C LEU A 120 -1.22 8.49 2.09
N ASN A 121 -0.37 7.51 1.76
CA ASN A 121 -0.70 6.45 0.79
C ASN A 121 -1.91 5.62 1.24
N TYR A 122 -2.02 5.32 2.54
CA TYR A 122 -3.18 4.65 3.11
C TYR A 122 -4.47 5.44 2.88
N LEU A 123 -4.50 6.73 3.21
CA LEU A 123 -5.66 7.59 3.02
C LEU A 123 -6.02 7.77 1.54
N GLN A 124 -5.03 7.95 0.67
CA GLN A 124 -5.23 8.01 -0.78
C GLN A 124 -5.82 6.70 -1.34
N THR A 125 -5.35 5.56 -0.86
CA THR A 125 -5.88 4.23 -1.24
C THR A 125 -7.33 4.10 -0.80
N MET A 126 -7.66 4.51 0.42
CA MET A 126 -9.02 4.47 0.97
C MET A 126 -9.99 5.36 0.17
N MET A 127 -9.56 6.55 -0.26
CA MET A 127 -10.35 7.45 -1.11
C MET A 127 -10.49 6.95 -2.56
N SER A 128 -9.53 6.19 -3.07
CA SER A 128 -9.56 5.70 -4.45
C SER A 128 -10.51 4.52 -4.66
N LEU A 129 -10.99 3.90 -3.58
CA LEU A 129 -12.01 2.86 -3.65
C LEU A 129 -13.35 3.43 -4.14
N PRO A 130 -14.08 2.69 -4.98
CA PRO A 130 -15.35 3.13 -5.55
C PRO A 130 -16.51 2.96 -4.56
N TRP A 131 -16.47 3.61 -3.40
CA TRP A 131 -17.50 3.52 -2.38
C TRP A 131 -18.87 3.92 -2.90
N GLY A 132 -19.81 2.97 -2.93
CA GLY A 132 -21.19 3.22 -3.38
C GLY A 132 -21.32 3.65 -4.85
N VAL A 133 -20.28 3.44 -5.67
CA VAL A 133 -20.29 3.71 -7.11
C VAL A 133 -20.69 2.45 -7.86
N TYR A 134 -21.90 2.41 -8.39
CA TYR A 134 -22.45 1.27 -9.12
C TYR A 134 -22.69 1.60 -10.58
N THR A 135 -22.38 0.64 -11.46
CA THR A 135 -22.84 0.69 -12.86
C THR A 135 -24.29 0.22 -12.95
N THR A 136 -25.07 0.81 -13.86
CA THR A 136 -26.46 0.38 -14.10
C THR A 136 -26.49 -0.96 -14.82
N ASP A 137 -27.13 -1.95 -14.22
CA ASP A 137 -27.21 -3.30 -14.76
C ASP A 137 -28.20 -3.40 -15.93
N ASN A 138 -27.78 -4.08 -16.98
CA ASN A 138 -28.64 -4.45 -18.09
C ASN A 138 -29.00 -5.93 -18.00
N LEU A 139 -30.09 -6.25 -17.28
CA LEU A 139 -30.61 -7.61 -17.14
C LEU A 139 -31.58 -8.00 -18.26
N ASN A 140 -31.31 -7.57 -19.49
CA ASN A 140 -32.08 -7.96 -20.69
C ASN A 140 -31.52 -9.29 -21.24
N LEU A 141 -32.27 -10.38 -20.99
CA LEU A 141 -31.86 -11.74 -21.38
C LEU A 141 -31.67 -11.89 -22.89
N THR A 142 -32.53 -11.26 -23.70
CA THR A 142 -32.39 -11.29 -25.16
C THR A 142 -31.09 -10.62 -25.65
N ASN A 143 -30.69 -9.53 -24.99
CA ASN A 143 -29.41 -8.87 -25.30
C ASN A 143 -28.22 -9.71 -24.82
N ALA A 144 -28.33 -10.35 -23.67
CA ALA A 144 -27.30 -11.24 -23.14
C ALA A 144 -27.09 -12.46 -24.07
N GLU A 145 -28.18 -13.07 -24.53
CA GLU A 145 -28.13 -14.18 -25.50
C GLU A 145 -27.48 -13.76 -26.82
N LYS A 146 -27.85 -12.62 -27.39
CA LYS A 146 -27.21 -12.09 -28.60
C LYS A 146 -25.72 -11.85 -28.42
N THR A 147 -25.31 -11.31 -27.30
CA THR A 147 -23.90 -11.04 -27.00
C THR A 147 -23.11 -12.35 -26.89
N LEU A 148 -23.64 -13.33 -26.14
CA LEU A 148 -23.03 -14.63 -25.98
C LEU A 148 -22.93 -15.40 -27.31
N ASN A 149 -23.95 -15.34 -28.16
CA ASN A 149 -23.96 -16.00 -29.47
C ASN A 149 -23.03 -15.32 -30.47
N LYS A 150 -22.87 -14.01 -30.39
CA LYS A 150 -21.93 -13.25 -31.23
C LYS A 150 -20.47 -13.59 -30.91
N ASP A 151 -20.14 -13.70 -29.61
CA ASP A 151 -18.76 -13.84 -29.16
C ASP A 151 -18.30 -15.30 -29.10
N HIS A 152 -19.23 -16.25 -28.99
CA HIS A 152 -18.92 -17.68 -28.80
C HIS A 152 -19.76 -18.57 -29.73
N TYR A 153 -19.07 -19.37 -30.50
CA TYR A 153 -19.69 -20.40 -31.36
C TYR A 153 -19.93 -21.68 -30.54
N GLY A 154 -21.13 -22.30 -30.71
CA GLY A 154 -21.48 -23.51 -29.96
C GLY A 154 -21.68 -23.25 -28.45
N LEU A 155 -21.39 -24.22 -27.63
CA LEU A 155 -21.51 -24.15 -26.15
C LEU A 155 -22.95 -23.88 -25.66
N GLU A 156 -23.96 -24.39 -26.39
CA GLU A 156 -25.38 -24.07 -26.16
C GLU A 156 -25.81 -24.33 -24.70
N LYS A 157 -25.46 -25.49 -24.11
CA LYS A 157 -25.78 -25.81 -22.72
C LYS A 157 -25.16 -24.84 -21.71
N VAL A 158 -23.94 -24.34 -21.98
CA VAL A 158 -23.25 -23.39 -21.11
C VAL A 158 -23.91 -22.03 -21.19
N LYS A 159 -24.28 -21.58 -22.39
CA LYS A 159 -24.99 -20.30 -22.62
C LYS A 159 -26.37 -20.32 -21.97
N GLU A 160 -27.13 -21.42 -22.15
CA GLU A 160 -28.42 -21.63 -21.52
C GLU A 160 -28.32 -21.50 -19.98
N ARG A 161 -27.33 -22.20 -19.39
CA ARG A 161 -27.12 -22.12 -17.94
C ARG A 161 -26.74 -20.72 -17.45
N ILE A 162 -25.95 -19.98 -18.22
CA ILE A 162 -25.65 -18.57 -17.95
C ILE A 162 -26.91 -17.72 -18.00
N LEU A 163 -27.74 -17.88 -19.03
CA LEU A 163 -28.99 -17.15 -19.18
C LEU A 163 -30.00 -17.46 -18.07
N GLU A 164 -30.11 -18.72 -17.65
CA GLU A 164 -30.91 -19.14 -16.48
C GLU A 164 -30.44 -18.41 -15.21
N HIS A 165 -29.13 -18.40 -14.98
CA HIS A 165 -28.55 -17.70 -13.81
C HIS A 165 -28.87 -16.21 -13.84
N LEU A 166 -28.71 -15.55 -15.00
CA LEU A 166 -29.06 -14.13 -15.17
C LEU A 166 -30.56 -13.88 -14.99
N ALA A 167 -31.41 -14.83 -15.41
CA ALA A 167 -32.85 -14.75 -15.19
C ALA A 167 -33.20 -14.82 -13.69
N VAL A 168 -32.56 -15.73 -12.95
CA VAL A 168 -32.75 -15.83 -11.48
C VAL A 168 -32.31 -14.52 -10.80
N LEU A 169 -31.17 -13.95 -11.16
CA LEU A 169 -30.70 -12.65 -10.63
C LEU A 169 -31.70 -11.53 -10.92
N LYS A 170 -32.28 -11.52 -12.13
CA LYS A 170 -33.30 -10.55 -12.51
C LYS A 170 -34.57 -10.67 -11.68
N LEU A 171 -35.02 -11.90 -11.43
CA LEU A 171 -36.25 -12.18 -10.65
C LEU A 171 -36.07 -11.90 -9.17
N LYS A 172 -34.89 -12.26 -8.63
CA LYS A 172 -34.58 -12.10 -7.20
C LYS A 172 -34.30 -10.65 -6.82
N GLY A 173 -33.78 -9.86 -7.76
CA GLY A 173 -33.44 -8.44 -7.52
C GLY A 173 -32.21 -8.22 -6.64
N ASP A 174 -31.55 -9.28 -6.19
CA ASP A 174 -30.31 -9.23 -5.46
C ASP A 174 -29.24 -10.11 -6.11
N MET A 175 -27.96 -9.91 -5.75
CA MET A 175 -26.84 -10.69 -6.25
C MET A 175 -26.47 -11.88 -5.34
N LYS A 176 -27.23 -12.12 -4.29
CA LYS A 176 -27.07 -13.29 -3.41
C LYS A 176 -27.49 -14.56 -4.11
N SER A 177 -26.63 -15.09 -4.95
CA SER A 177 -26.88 -16.27 -5.76
C SER A 177 -25.61 -17.14 -5.81
N PRO A 178 -25.75 -18.45 -6.07
CA PRO A 178 -24.60 -19.31 -6.21
C PRO A 178 -23.61 -18.79 -7.26
N ILE A 179 -22.32 -18.94 -7.00
CA ILE A 179 -21.27 -18.51 -7.90
C ILE A 179 -21.22 -19.42 -9.11
N ILE A 180 -21.02 -18.84 -10.30
CA ILE A 180 -20.80 -19.62 -11.52
C ILE A 180 -19.36 -20.12 -11.52
N CYS A 181 -19.17 -21.43 -11.60
CA CYS A 181 -17.87 -22.05 -11.86
C CYS A 181 -17.82 -22.62 -13.27
N LEU A 182 -16.93 -22.11 -14.11
CA LEU A 182 -16.71 -22.57 -15.47
C LEU A 182 -15.59 -23.60 -15.47
N TYR A 183 -15.93 -24.87 -15.58
CA TYR A 183 -15.02 -25.99 -15.58
C TYR A 183 -14.79 -26.53 -17.01
N GLY A 184 -13.56 -26.94 -17.33
CA GLY A 184 -13.21 -27.58 -18.59
C GLY A 184 -11.74 -27.46 -18.94
N PRO A 185 -11.27 -28.07 -20.04
CA PRO A 185 -9.87 -28.05 -20.44
C PRO A 185 -9.39 -26.61 -20.74
N PRO A 186 -8.07 -26.37 -20.70
CA PRO A 186 -7.52 -25.06 -21.06
C PRO A 186 -7.82 -24.74 -22.54
N GLY A 187 -7.93 -23.44 -22.86
CA GLY A 187 -8.13 -22.99 -24.23
C GLY A 187 -9.56 -22.99 -24.77
N VAL A 188 -10.56 -23.50 -24.04
CA VAL A 188 -11.97 -23.54 -24.49
C VAL A 188 -12.73 -22.23 -24.34
N GLY A 189 -12.09 -21.17 -23.87
CA GLY A 189 -12.71 -19.85 -23.79
C GLY A 189 -13.44 -19.52 -22.48
N LYS A 190 -13.15 -20.20 -21.37
CA LYS A 190 -13.80 -19.93 -20.06
C LYS A 190 -13.69 -18.46 -19.64
N THR A 191 -12.50 -17.89 -19.70
CA THR A 191 -12.23 -16.50 -19.31
C THR A 191 -12.90 -15.50 -20.27
N SER A 192 -13.01 -15.82 -21.56
CA SER A 192 -13.71 -14.97 -22.53
C SER A 192 -15.22 -14.98 -22.34
N LEU A 193 -15.82 -16.10 -21.90
CA LEU A 193 -17.23 -16.15 -21.51
C LEU A 193 -17.54 -15.17 -20.38
N GLY A 194 -16.71 -15.09 -19.36
CA GLY A 194 -16.86 -14.10 -18.29
C GLY A 194 -16.81 -12.66 -18.77
N ARG A 195 -15.97 -12.35 -19.77
CA ARG A 195 -15.93 -11.02 -20.41
C ARG A 195 -17.23 -10.72 -21.15
N SER A 196 -17.78 -11.70 -21.88
CA SER A 196 -19.04 -11.52 -22.61
C SER A 196 -20.24 -11.35 -21.67
N ILE A 197 -20.22 -12.02 -20.49
CA ILE A 197 -21.23 -11.80 -19.43
C ILE A 197 -21.14 -10.35 -18.93
N ALA A 198 -19.92 -9.86 -18.63
CA ALA A 198 -19.73 -8.49 -18.18
C ALA A 198 -20.22 -7.47 -19.21
N ALA A 199 -19.92 -7.70 -20.50
CA ALA A 199 -20.39 -6.86 -21.61
C ALA A 199 -21.91 -6.88 -21.73
N ALA A 200 -22.56 -8.05 -21.62
CA ALA A 200 -24.02 -8.20 -21.66
C ALA A 200 -24.72 -7.44 -20.53
N LEU A 201 -24.15 -7.48 -19.32
CA LEU A 201 -24.65 -6.77 -18.14
C LEU A 201 -24.27 -5.29 -18.11
N LYS A 202 -23.40 -4.81 -19.01
CA LYS A 202 -22.79 -3.47 -18.99
C LYS A 202 -22.00 -3.16 -17.72
N ARG A 203 -21.47 -4.19 -17.06
CA ARG A 203 -20.60 -4.07 -15.89
C ARG A 203 -19.14 -3.98 -16.27
N LYS A 204 -18.34 -3.41 -15.39
CA LYS A 204 -16.89 -3.47 -15.51
C LYS A 204 -16.39 -4.91 -15.36
N TYR A 205 -15.36 -5.26 -16.11
CA TYR A 205 -14.74 -6.59 -16.12
C TYR A 205 -13.41 -6.56 -15.39
N ILE A 206 -13.22 -7.46 -14.46
CA ILE A 206 -11.95 -7.71 -13.75
C ILE A 206 -11.57 -9.17 -13.92
N ARG A 207 -10.28 -9.41 -14.07
CA ARG A 207 -9.71 -10.75 -14.04
C ARG A 207 -8.57 -10.79 -13.03
N MET A 208 -8.61 -11.76 -12.13
CA MET A 208 -7.55 -12.09 -11.19
C MET A 208 -7.18 -13.56 -11.36
N SER A 209 -5.92 -13.84 -11.73
CA SER A 209 -5.40 -15.19 -11.73
C SER A 209 -5.02 -15.59 -10.31
N LEU A 210 -5.50 -16.74 -9.89
CA LEU A 210 -5.19 -17.35 -8.59
C LEU A 210 -4.03 -18.34 -8.69
N GLY A 211 -3.60 -18.69 -9.91
CA GLY A 211 -2.41 -19.51 -10.12
C GLY A 211 -1.17 -18.81 -9.58
N GLY A 212 -0.51 -19.42 -8.59
CA GLY A 212 0.67 -18.86 -7.93
C GLY A 212 0.38 -17.94 -6.74
N VAL A 213 -0.86 -17.89 -6.27
CA VAL A 213 -1.21 -17.28 -4.98
C VAL A 213 -0.95 -18.32 -3.89
N HIS A 214 -0.04 -18.01 -2.98
CA HIS A 214 0.39 -18.90 -1.91
C HIS A 214 0.16 -18.30 -0.51
N ASP A 215 -0.05 -16.99 -0.42
CA ASP A 215 -0.19 -16.25 0.83
C ASP A 215 -1.59 -15.62 0.92
N GLU A 216 -2.25 -15.80 2.07
CA GLU A 216 -3.52 -15.13 2.40
C GLU A 216 -3.40 -13.61 2.27
N ALA A 217 -2.24 -13.03 2.62
CA ALA A 217 -1.99 -11.60 2.51
C ALA A 217 -2.07 -11.06 1.06
N GLU A 218 -1.89 -11.91 0.04
CA GLU A 218 -2.13 -11.49 -1.34
C GLU A 218 -3.62 -11.20 -1.60
N VAL A 219 -4.53 -11.90 -0.94
CA VAL A 219 -5.98 -11.72 -1.10
C VAL A 219 -6.48 -10.61 -0.19
N ARG A 220 -6.14 -10.65 1.11
CA ARG A 220 -6.62 -9.74 2.17
C ARG A 220 -5.72 -8.53 2.44
N GLY A 221 -4.54 -8.44 1.79
CA GLY A 221 -3.58 -7.38 2.06
C GLY A 221 -2.71 -7.63 3.29
N HIS A 222 -1.64 -6.87 3.39
CA HIS A 222 -0.71 -6.89 4.53
C HIS A 222 -1.14 -5.85 5.57
N ARG A 223 -0.93 -6.13 6.85
CA ARG A 223 -1.23 -5.16 7.90
C ARG A 223 -0.45 -3.85 7.66
N LYS A 224 -1.14 -2.71 7.76
CA LYS A 224 -0.59 -1.35 7.50
C LYS A 224 0.66 -0.98 8.30
N THR A 225 0.94 -1.70 9.40
CA THR A 225 2.11 -1.49 10.26
C THR A 225 3.42 -2.00 9.67
N TYR A 226 3.38 -2.83 8.63
CA TYR A 226 4.58 -3.35 7.99
C TYR A 226 5.11 -2.39 6.92
N ILE A 227 6.43 -2.24 6.84
CA ILE A 227 7.08 -1.46 5.76
C ILE A 227 6.80 -2.16 4.43
N GLY A 228 6.26 -1.40 3.47
CA GLY A 228 5.86 -1.95 2.17
C GLY A 228 4.50 -2.65 2.16
N ALA A 229 3.69 -2.50 3.23
CA ALA A 229 2.32 -3.00 3.25
C ALA A 229 1.50 -2.48 2.05
N MET A 230 0.70 -3.37 1.50
CA MET A 230 -0.15 -3.07 0.34
C MET A 230 -1.53 -3.71 0.53
N PRO A 231 -2.60 -3.08 -0.02
CA PRO A 231 -3.93 -3.68 -0.03
C PRO A 231 -3.96 -4.98 -0.82
N GLY A 232 -4.90 -5.82 -0.49
CA GLY A 232 -5.10 -7.11 -1.17
C GLY A 232 -5.44 -6.97 -2.65
N ARG A 233 -5.26 -8.02 -3.40
CA ARG A 233 -5.54 -8.05 -4.84
C ARG A 233 -7.01 -7.76 -5.15
N ILE A 234 -7.94 -8.13 -4.26
CA ILE A 234 -9.38 -7.83 -4.40
C ILE A 234 -9.59 -6.31 -4.41
N ILE A 235 -9.08 -5.62 -3.38
CA ILE A 235 -9.19 -4.17 -3.23
C ILE A 235 -8.50 -3.43 -4.38
N LYS A 236 -7.26 -3.81 -4.74
CA LYS A 236 -6.55 -3.24 -5.89
C LYS A 236 -7.33 -3.36 -7.19
N SER A 237 -8.01 -4.49 -7.36
CA SER A 237 -8.80 -4.76 -8.56
C SER A 237 -10.07 -3.92 -8.60
N LEU A 238 -10.72 -3.68 -7.46
CA LEU A 238 -11.88 -2.80 -7.35
C LEU A 238 -11.52 -1.33 -7.64
N ILE A 239 -10.39 -0.86 -7.10
CA ILE A 239 -9.84 0.48 -7.42
C ILE A 239 -9.65 0.62 -8.94
N LYS A 240 -9.03 -0.37 -9.57
CA LYS A 240 -8.79 -0.36 -11.02
C LYS A 240 -10.09 -0.38 -11.84
N ALA A 241 -11.13 -1.05 -11.34
CA ALA A 241 -12.45 -1.08 -11.99
C ALA A 241 -13.19 0.24 -11.89
N GLY A 242 -13.03 0.99 -10.79
CA GLY A 242 -13.76 2.21 -10.48
C GLY A 242 -15.26 1.98 -10.28
N SER A 243 -15.67 0.79 -9.84
CA SER A 243 -17.05 0.39 -9.61
C SER A 243 -17.12 -0.69 -8.54
N SER A 244 -18.16 -0.62 -7.67
CA SER A 244 -18.40 -1.60 -6.60
C SER A 244 -19.18 -2.83 -7.05
N ASN A 245 -19.67 -2.87 -8.30
CA ASN A 245 -20.42 -4.00 -8.84
C ASN A 245 -19.83 -4.58 -10.13
N PRO A 246 -18.52 -4.81 -10.23
CA PRO A 246 -17.93 -5.43 -11.41
C PRO A 246 -18.33 -6.91 -11.55
N VAL A 247 -18.08 -7.47 -12.74
CA VAL A 247 -17.95 -8.93 -12.91
C VAL A 247 -16.49 -9.28 -12.66
N PHE A 248 -16.27 -10.11 -11.66
CA PHE A 248 -14.94 -10.47 -11.17
C PHE A 248 -14.63 -11.94 -11.52
N ILE A 249 -13.66 -12.15 -12.39
CA ILE A 249 -13.24 -13.50 -12.79
C ILE A 249 -12.07 -13.93 -11.90
N LEU A 250 -12.29 -15.01 -11.16
CA LEU A 250 -11.27 -15.73 -10.41
C LEU A 250 -10.76 -16.90 -11.27
N ASP A 251 -9.64 -16.65 -11.94
CA ASP A 251 -9.12 -17.59 -12.94
C ASP A 251 -8.17 -18.59 -12.30
N GLU A 252 -8.30 -19.88 -12.69
CA GLU A 252 -7.46 -20.99 -12.20
C GLU A 252 -7.59 -21.22 -10.69
N ILE A 253 -8.83 -21.28 -10.16
CA ILE A 253 -9.08 -21.53 -8.73
C ILE A 253 -8.54 -22.90 -8.28
N ASP A 254 -8.44 -23.86 -9.18
CA ASP A 254 -7.85 -25.19 -8.98
C ASP A 254 -6.34 -25.18 -8.74
N LYS A 255 -5.67 -24.05 -8.92
CA LYS A 255 -4.23 -23.89 -8.69
C LYS A 255 -3.90 -23.16 -7.38
N VAL A 256 -4.89 -22.85 -6.58
CA VAL A 256 -4.68 -22.30 -5.24
C VAL A 256 -4.12 -23.41 -4.36
N SER A 257 -2.97 -23.18 -3.76
CA SER A 257 -2.35 -24.14 -2.85
C SER A 257 -2.10 -23.48 -1.51
N ALA A 258 -2.45 -24.18 -0.43
CA ALA A 258 -2.05 -23.77 0.92
C ALA A 258 -0.55 -24.02 1.09
N ASP A 259 0.17 -23.01 1.58
CA ASP A 259 1.57 -23.11 1.92
C ASP A 259 1.76 -22.90 3.44
N ARG A 260 2.97 -23.08 3.95
CA ARG A 260 3.29 -22.86 5.38
C ARG A 260 3.07 -21.41 5.85
N GLN A 261 2.89 -20.47 4.94
CA GLN A 261 2.73 -19.03 5.23
C GLN A 261 1.29 -18.55 5.29
N GLY A 262 0.31 -19.40 5.02
CA GLY A 262 -1.12 -19.06 5.10
C GLY A 262 -1.99 -19.95 4.21
N ASP A 263 -3.30 -19.85 4.40
CA ASP A 263 -4.29 -20.55 3.58
C ASP A 263 -5.12 -19.53 2.77
N PRO A 264 -4.73 -19.24 1.52
CA PRO A 264 -5.50 -18.32 0.67
C PRO A 264 -6.93 -18.85 0.40
N SER A 265 -7.18 -20.14 0.57
CA SER A 265 -8.53 -20.73 0.39
C SER A 265 -9.50 -20.19 1.42
N SER A 266 -9.07 -20.00 2.68
CA SER A 266 -9.91 -19.42 3.74
C SER A 266 -10.32 -17.98 3.42
N ALA A 267 -9.38 -17.17 2.90
CA ALA A 267 -9.66 -15.80 2.47
C ALA A 267 -10.64 -15.78 1.27
N LEU A 268 -10.50 -16.72 0.34
CA LEU A 268 -11.41 -16.83 -0.81
C LEU A 268 -12.79 -17.28 -0.40
N LEU A 269 -12.93 -18.13 0.63
CA LEU A 269 -14.25 -18.51 1.17
C LEU A 269 -15.02 -17.29 1.66
N GLU A 270 -14.38 -16.38 2.42
CA GLU A 270 -15.01 -15.13 2.87
C GLU A 270 -15.45 -14.26 1.69
N VAL A 271 -14.62 -14.16 0.65
CA VAL A 271 -14.95 -13.39 -0.57
C VAL A 271 -16.12 -13.99 -1.33
N LEU A 272 -16.21 -15.30 -1.39
CA LEU A 272 -17.16 -16.03 -2.23
C LEU A 272 -18.46 -16.39 -1.50
N ASP A 273 -18.46 -16.42 -0.17
CA ASP A 273 -19.68 -16.71 0.60
C ASP A 273 -20.59 -15.48 0.64
N PRO A 274 -21.81 -15.55 0.09
CA PRO A 274 -22.77 -14.44 0.10
C PRO A 274 -23.21 -13.98 1.50
N GLU A 275 -22.98 -14.79 2.54
CA GLU A 275 -23.28 -14.42 3.92
C GLU A 275 -22.15 -13.62 4.57
N GLN A 276 -20.91 -13.86 4.16
CA GLN A 276 -19.70 -13.23 4.72
C GLN A 276 -19.19 -12.06 3.89
N ASN A 277 -19.40 -12.06 2.58
CA ASN A 277 -18.83 -11.10 1.67
C ASN A 277 -19.35 -9.65 1.81
N THR A 278 -20.39 -9.43 2.62
CA THR A 278 -20.87 -8.09 2.99
C THR A 278 -19.94 -7.35 3.91
N THR A 279 -19.09 -8.06 4.63
CA THR A 279 -18.14 -7.58 5.63
C THR A 279 -16.72 -8.06 5.32
N PHE A 280 -16.33 -8.05 4.04
CA PHE A 280 -14.98 -8.45 3.65
C PHE A 280 -13.93 -7.50 4.26
N HIS A 281 -13.06 -8.07 5.08
CA HIS A 281 -12.03 -7.32 5.79
C HIS A 281 -10.68 -7.38 5.07
N ASP A 282 -10.16 -6.21 4.66
CA ASP A 282 -8.80 -6.07 4.13
C ASP A 282 -7.87 -5.57 5.23
N ASN A 283 -6.79 -6.31 5.50
CA ASN A 283 -5.84 -6.02 6.58
C ASN A 283 -5.08 -4.69 6.41
N PHE A 284 -4.94 -4.20 5.16
CA PHE A 284 -4.29 -2.93 4.90
C PHE A 284 -5.23 -1.77 5.17
N LEU A 285 -6.48 -1.88 4.70
CA LEU A 285 -7.48 -0.83 4.91
C LEU A 285 -7.99 -0.78 6.35
N ASP A 286 -7.97 -1.93 7.05
CA ASP A 286 -8.46 -2.08 8.42
C ASP A 286 -9.94 -1.62 8.58
N VAL A 287 -10.71 -1.80 7.51
CA VAL A 287 -12.15 -1.52 7.43
C VAL A 287 -12.82 -2.56 6.54
N ASP A 288 -14.11 -2.77 6.77
CA ASP A 288 -14.89 -3.72 5.99
C ASP A 288 -15.38 -3.09 4.68
N TYR A 289 -15.38 -3.89 3.62
CA TYR A 289 -15.88 -3.51 2.31
C TYR A 289 -16.96 -4.47 1.83
N ASP A 290 -18.10 -3.94 1.40
CA ASP A 290 -19.22 -4.75 0.91
C ASP A 290 -18.98 -5.24 -0.52
N LEU A 291 -18.75 -6.55 -0.66
CA LEU A 291 -18.61 -7.25 -1.93
C LEU A 291 -19.92 -7.89 -2.44
N SER A 292 -21.04 -7.74 -1.74
CA SER A 292 -22.32 -8.42 -2.06
C SER A 292 -22.88 -8.07 -3.45
N LYS A 293 -22.46 -6.95 -4.02
CA LYS A 293 -22.89 -6.50 -5.37
C LYS A 293 -21.92 -6.93 -6.48
N VAL A 294 -20.79 -7.52 -6.12
CA VAL A 294 -19.81 -8.06 -7.08
C VAL A 294 -20.35 -9.39 -7.61
N MET A 295 -20.30 -9.58 -8.94
CA MET A 295 -20.60 -10.87 -9.53
C MET A 295 -19.32 -11.68 -9.71
N PHE A 296 -19.11 -12.69 -8.87
CA PHE A 296 -17.96 -13.57 -8.97
C PHE A 296 -18.22 -14.71 -9.95
N ILE A 297 -17.25 -14.99 -10.81
CA ILE A 297 -17.21 -16.14 -11.70
C ILE A 297 -15.86 -16.82 -11.53
N ALA A 298 -15.86 -18.09 -11.16
CA ALA A 298 -14.64 -18.88 -11.03
C ALA A 298 -14.36 -19.67 -12.32
N THR A 299 -13.09 -19.91 -12.62
CA THR A 299 -12.70 -20.88 -13.68
C THR A 299 -11.78 -21.93 -13.09
N ALA A 300 -11.95 -23.19 -13.53
CA ALA A 300 -11.12 -24.31 -13.16
C ALA A 300 -10.79 -25.19 -14.36
N ASN A 301 -9.63 -25.82 -14.38
CA ASN A 301 -9.24 -26.82 -15.37
C ASN A 301 -9.44 -28.24 -14.83
N ASN A 302 -9.34 -28.42 -13.52
CA ASN A 302 -9.49 -29.69 -12.82
C ASN A 302 -10.47 -29.54 -11.63
N LEU A 303 -11.23 -30.60 -11.31
CA LEU A 303 -12.14 -30.67 -10.16
C LEU A 303 -11.60 -31.52 -9.01
N ASN A 304 -10.46 -32.19 -9.23
CA ASN A 304 -9.92 -33.17 -8.27
C ASN A 304 -8.73 -32.61 -7.48
N THR A 305 -8.75 -31.33 -7.18
CA THR A 305 -7.74 -30.66 -6.34
C THR A 305 -8.30 -30.33 -4.98
#